data_e32e6f304c7aba4b1adb4e1a30568304
#
_entry.id   e32e6f304c7aba4b1adb4e1a30568304
#
_cell.length_a   1.000
_cell.length_b   1.000
_cell.length_c   1.000
_cell.angle_alpha   90.00
_cell.angle_beta   90.00
_cell.angle_gamma   90.00
#
_symmetry.space_group_name_H-M   'P 1'
#
loop_
_entity.id
_entity.type
_entity.pdbx_description
1 polymer ?
#
loop_
_entity_poly.entity_id
_entity_poly.type
_entity_poly.pdbx_seq_one_letter_code
_entity_poly.pdbx_strand_id
1 'polypeptide(L)'
;MEAWGLTDTGNVREENQDFYRMERLGPETLLAVVCDGMGGARAGNVASRLACEVFCGEVCRSLRDGMTEAEEQDVLCTAAKLANISVYEHAQLSEEFRGMGTTLVAALVRGLRVEIVNIGDSR
;
A
#
# COMPACT_ATOMS: atom_id res chain seq x y z
N MET A 1 -10.80 16.80 8.93
CA MET A 1 -9.99 15.62 9.13
C MET A 1 -8.53 15.97 9.14
N GLU A 2 -7.81 15.50 10.09
CA GLU A 2 -6.41 15.74 10.18
C GLU A 2 -5.65 14.45 10.12
N ALA A 3 -4.51 14.49 9.49
CA ALA A 3 -3.61 13.36 9.49
C ALA A 3 -2.23 13.88 9.79
N TRP A 4 -1.57 13.29 10.76
CA TRP A 4 -0.29 13.80 11.17
C TRP A 4 0.49 12.74 11.89
N GLY A 5 1.74 13.05 12.03
CA GLY A 5 2.52 12.44 13.04
C GLY A 5 3.15 11.12 12.81
N LEU A 6 2.67 10.37 11.89
CA LEU A 6 3.23 9.08 11.75
C LEU A 6 4.35 9.02 10.80
N THR A 7 4.48 10.02 10.02
CA THR A 7 5.23 9.85 8.83
C THR A 7 6.68 9.94 8.98
N ASP A 8 7.15 10.49 10.05
CA ASP A 8 8.55 10.72 10.05
C ASP A 8 9.34 9.67 10.72
N THR A 9 8.74 8.85 11.53
CA THR A 9 9.59 8.00 12.28
C THR A 9 9.82 6.68 11.67
N GLY A 10 8.83 6.10 11.06
CA GLY A 10 8.98 4.76 10.54
C GLY A 10 9.97 4.69 9.43
N ASN A 11 10.02 5.73 8.65
CA ASN A 11 10.80 5.63 7.45
C ASN A 11 12.27 5.78 7.70
N VAL A 12 12.69 6.02 8.90
CA VAL A 12 14.10 6.09 9.13
C VAL A 12 14.71 4.77 9.51
N ARG A 13 13.92 3.74 9.61
CA ARG A 13 14.45 2.48 10.03
C ARG A 13 14.90 1.70 8.83
N GLU A 14 16.10 1.88 8.45
CA GLU A 14 16.59 1.33 7.21
C GLU A 14 16.65 -0.15 7.16
N GLU A 15 17.01 -0.79 8.23
CA GLU A 15 17.05 -2.21 8.18
C GLU A 15 15.67 -2.79 8.34
N ASN A 16 14.70 -1.96 8.60
CA ASN A 16 13.36 -2.39 8.66
C ASN A 16 12.81 -2.31 7.27
N GLN A 17 12.21 -3.28 6.78
CA GLN A 17 11.72 -3.32 5.41
C GLN A 17 10.32 -2.78 5.28
N ASP A 18 9.90 -2.01 6.23
CA ASP A 18 8.57 -1.41 6.23
C ASP A 18 8.57 -0.14 5.43
N PHE A 19 7.44 0.14 4.84
CA PHE A 19 7.25 1.37 4.11
C PHE A 19 5.81 1.81 4.32
N TYR A 20 5.59 3.09 4.52
CA TYR A 20 4.22 3.55 4.65
C TYR A 20 4.06 4.90 4.00
N ARG A 21 2.81 5.27 3.77
CA ARG A 21 2.50 6.47 3.03
C ARG A 21 1.12 6.95 3.41
N MET A 22 0.95 8.25 3.45
CA MET A 22 -0.35 8.86 3.65
C MET A 22 -0.56 9.86 2.55
N GLU A 23 -1.73 9.81 1.93
CA GLU A 23 -2.06 10.68 0.82
C GLU A 23 -3.41 11.30 1.07
N ARG A 24 -3.46 12.60 0.96
CA ARG A 24 -4.75 13.27 1.03
C ARG A 24 -5.28 13.37 -0.39
N LEU A 25 -6.41 12.74 -0.63
CA LEU A 25 -6.97 12.65 -1.96
C LEU A 25 -8.09 13.66 -2.19
N GLY A 26 -8.51 14.35 -1.17
CA GLY A 26 -9.55 15.35 -1.25
C GLY A 26 -9.76 15.97 0.10
N PRO A 27 -10.68 16.92 0.22
CA PRO A 27 -10.89 17.60 1.51
C PRO A 27 -11.25 16.68 2.64
N GLU A 28 -11.97 15.60 2.32
CA GLU A 28 -12.40 14.68 3.35
C GLU A 28 -11.94 13.26 3.05
N THR A 29 -10.92 13.10 2.24
CA THR A 29 -10.49 11.78 1.81
C THR A 29 -9.00 11.61 2.08
N LEU A 30 -8.67 10.57 2.83
CA LEU A 30 -7.30 10.28 3.18
C LEU A 30 -7.04 8.80 2.96
N LEU A 31 -5.90 8.49 2.37
CA LEU A 31 -5.48 7.11 2.17
C LEU A 31 -4.21 6.88 2.97
N ALA A 32 -4.20 5.84 3.77
CA ALA A 32 -3.01 5.46 4.54
C ALA A 32 -2.66 4.02 4.20
N VAL A 33 -1.40 3.75 3.95
CA VAL A 33 -0.93 2.44 3.51
C VAL A 33 0.31 2.07 4.29
N VAL A 34 0.36 0.83 4.75
CA VAL A 34 1.54 0.29 5.41
C VAL A 34 1.90 -1.01 4.74
N CYS A 35 3.16 -1.16 4.36
CA CYS A 35 3.66 -2.37 3.74
C CYS A 35 4.88 -2.84 4.51
N ASP A 36 4.91 -4.13 4.83
CA ASP A 36 6.00 -4.73 5.59
C ASP A 36 6.66 -5.75 4.67
N GLY A 37 7.85 -5.44 4.21
CA GLY A 37 8.53 -6.26 3.22
C GLY A 37 9.29 -7.41 3.80
N MET A 38 9.56 -8.41 2.98
CA MET A 38 10.31 -9.58 3.39
C MET A 38 11.18 -10.05 2.23
N GLY A 39 12.21 -10.81 2.54
CA GLY A 39 13.09 -11.32 1.51
C GLY A 39 14.51 -10.78 1.60
N GLY A 40 14.93 -10.37 2.78
CA GLY A 40 16.21 -9.72 2.97
C GLY A 40 16.03 -8.22 2.88
N ALA A 41 17.00 -7.48 3.40
CA ALA A 41 16.81 -6.05 3.57
C ALA A 41 16.54 -5.35 2.25
N ARG A 42 17.35 -5.63 1.24
CA ARG A 42 17.19 -4.93 -0.01
C ARG A 42 15.92 -5.34 -0.76
N ALA A 43 15.71 -6.65 -0.82
CA ALA A 43 14.54 -7.14 -1.55
C ALA A 43 13.25 -6.74 -0.86
N GLY A 44 13.24 -6.79 0.47
CA GLY A 44 12.05 -6.36 1.21
C GLY A 44 11.75 -4.90 1.01
N ASN A 45 12.79 -4.05 0.96
CA ASN A 45 12.57 -2.63 0.69
C ASN A 45 11.99 -2.41 -0.70
N VAL A 46 12.49 -3.14 -1.68
CA VAL A 46 11.96 -3.03 -3.04
C VAL A 46 10.50 -3.47 -3.06
N ALA A 47 10.20 -4.59 -2.41
CA ALA A 47 8.85 -5.13 -2.43
C ALA A 47 7.87 -4.17 -1.76
N SER A 48 8.21 -3.67 -0.59
CA SER A 48 7.27 -2.81 0.13
C SER A 48 7.07 -1.48 -0.59
N ARG A 49 8.14 -0.91 -1.13
CA ARG A 49 8.02 0.34 -1.85
C ARG A 49 7.21 0.16 -3.13
N LEU A 50 7.49 -0.89 -3.87
CA LEU A 50 6.78 -1.14 -5.12
C LEU A 50 5.30 -1.36 -4.87
N ALA A 51 4.97 -2.17 -3.88
CA ALA A 51 3.57 -2.43 -3.57
C ALA A 51 2.85 -1.15 -3.19
N CYS A 52 3.49 -0.33 -2.37
CA CYS A 52 2.87 0.90 -1.94
C CYS A 52 2.63 1.84 -3.11
N GLU A 53 3.62 1.96 -4.00
CA GLU A 53 3.49 2.84 -5.14
C GLU A 53 2.40 2.38 -6.10
N VAL A 54 2.35 1.08 -6.38
CA VAL A 54 1.33 0.56 -7.29
C VAL A 54 -0.04 0.73 -6.68
N PHE A 55 -0.17 0.39 -5.41
CA PHE A 55 -1.45 0.50 -4.73
C PHE A 55 -1.96 1.94 -4.73
N CYS A 56 -1.12 2.86 -4.29
CA CYS A 56 -1.54 4.25 -4.20
C CYS A 56 -1.84 4.84 -5.57
N GLY A 57 -1.03 4.49 -6.56
CA GLY A 57 -1.26 4.98 -7.91
C GLY A 57 -2.59 4.53 -8.47
N GLU A 58 -2.93 3.26 -8.22
CA GLU A 58 -4.19 2.74 -8.73
C GLU A 58 -5.38 3.36 -8.01
N VAL A 59 -5.30 3.51 -6.69
CA VAL A 59 -6.39 4.13 -5.95
C VAL A 59 -6.59 5.57 -6.41
N CYS A 60 -5.50 6.31 -6.56
CA CYS A 60 -5.61 7.70 -6.98
C CYS A 60 -6.22 7.82 -8.36
N ARG A 61 -5.90 6.87 -9.24
CA ARG A 61 -6.41 6.91 -10.60
C ARG A 61 -7.87 6.52 -10.68
N SER A 62 -8.31 5.61 -9.83
CA SER A 62 -9.61 4.98 -9.97
C SER A 62 -10.69 5.51 -9.05
N LEU A 63 -10.30 6.13 -7.95
CA LEU A 63 -11.28 6.59 -6.98
C LEU A 63 -11.99 7.83 -7.50
N ARG A 64 -13.29 7.87 -7.34
CA ARG A 64 -14.11 9.00 -7.81
C ARG A 64 -15.05 9.43 -6.71
N ASP A 65 -15.44 10.69 -6.75
CA ASP A 65 -16.48 11.17 -5.87
C ASP A 65 -17.79 10.51 -6.24
N GLY A 66 -18.61 10.29 -5.25
CA GLY A 66 -19.93 9.74 -5.49
C GLY A 66 -19.99 8.23 -5.60
N MET A 67 -18.87 7.56 -5.41
CA MET A 67 -18.87 6.10 -5.42
C MET A 67 -19.60 5.57 -4.20
N THR A 68 -20.24 4.43 -4.38
CA THR A 68 -20.80 3.70 -3.26
C THR A 68 -19.68 3.04 -2.49
N GLU A 69 -20.01 2.57 -1.30
CA GLU A 69 -19.05 1.84 -0.49
C GLU A 69 -18.54 0.60 -1.21
N ALA A 70 -19.44 -0.10 -1.88
CA ALA A 70 -19.04 -1.29 -2.63
C ALA A 70 -18.07 -0.95 -3.75
N GLU A 71 -18.31 0.17 -4.43
CA GLU A 71 -17.42 0.61 -5.49
C GLU A 71 -16.05 0.98 -4.94
N GLU A 72 -16.02 1.62 -3.79
CA GLU A 72 -14.75 1.97 -3.16
C GLU A 72 -13.99 0.72 -2.76
N GLN A 73 -14.69 -0.27 -2.22
CA GLN A 73 -14.04 -1.52 -1.87
C GLN A 73 -13.47 -2.22 -3.10
N ASP A 74 -14.17 -2.16 -4.21
CA ASP A 74 -13.65 -2.74 -5.45
C ASP A 74 -12.37 -2.05 -5.88
N VAL A 75 -12.31 -0.74 -5.76
CA VAL A 75 -11.08 -0.01 -6.11
C VAL A 75 -9.94 -0.47 -5.22
N LEU A 76 -10.17 -0.57 -3.93
CA LEU A 76 -9.13 -0.98 -3.01
C LEU A 76 -8.67 -2.40 -3.27
N CYS A 77 -9.60 -3.30 -3.51
CA CYS A 77 -9.25 -4.69 -3.76
C CYS A 77 -8.49 -4.85 -5.07
N THR A 78 -8.91 -4.14 -6.10
CA THR A 78 -8.22 -4.20 -7.38
C THR A 78 -6.81 -3.64 -7.24
N ALA A 79 -6.68 -2.52 -6.54
CA ALA A 79 -5.36 -1.92 -6.34
C ALA A 79 -4.44 -2.85 -5.56
N ALA A 80 -4.98 -3.55 -4.57
CA ALA A 80 -4.20 -4.49 -3.79
C ALA A 80 -3.74 -5.66 -4.63
N LYS A 81 -4.61 -6.17 -5.48
CA LYS A 81 -4.24 -7.27 -6.37
C LYS A 81 -3.17 -6.86 -7.36
N LEU A 82 -3.28 -5.66 -7.90
CA LEU A 82 -2.27 -5.17 -8.82
C LEU A 82 -0.94 -5.00 -8.13
N ALA A 83 -0.95 -4.50 -6.90
CA ALA A 83 0.28 -4.36 -6.15
C ALA A 83 0.94 -5.71 -5.94
N ASN A 84 0.15 -6.72 -5.58
CA ASN A 84 0.68 -8.04 -5.34
C ASN A 84 1.26 -8.66 -6.62
N ILE A 85 0.56 -8.50 -7.73
CA ILE A 85 1.03 -9.01 -9.01
C ILE A 85 2.34 -8.33 -9.38
N SER A 86 2.43 -7.02 -9.19
CA SER A 86 3.64 -6.28 -9.54
C SER A 86 4.84 -6.76 -8.74
N VAL A 87 4.65 -7.01 -7.46
CA VAL A 87 5.74 -7.51 -6.64
C VAL A 87 6.17 -8.89 -7.11
N TYR A 88 5.18 -9.76 -7.39
CA TYR A 88 5.48 -11.11 -7.83
C TYR A 88 6.27 -11.09 -9.14
N GLU A 89 5.83 -10.28 -10.09
CA GLU A 89 6.51 -10.20 -11.38
C GLU A 89 7.91 -9.64 -11.24
N HIS A 90 8.06 -8.64 -10.39
CA HIS A 90 9.38 -8.05 -10.19
C HIS A 90 10.33 -9.08 -9.56
N ALA A 91 9.80 -9.92 -8.69
CA ALA A 91 10.61 -10.95 -8.05
C ALA A 91 11.17 -11.95 -9.05
N GLN A 92 10.55 -12.07 -10.21
CA GLN A 92 11.03 -13.00 -11.22
C GLN A 92 12.18 -12.44 -12.04
N LEU A 93 12.50 -11.15 -11.88
CA LEU A 93 13.46 -10.52 -12.76
C LEU A 93 14.91 -10.88 -12.45
N SER A 94 15.22 -11.20 -11.22
CA SER A 94 16.58 -11.57 -10.89
C SER A 94 16.62 -12.42 -9.63
N GLU A 95 17.74 -13.09 -9.46
CA GLU A 95 17.94 -13.93 -8.29
C GLU A 95 17.87 -13.13 -7.00
N GLU A 96 18.34 -11.91 -7.07
CA GLU A 96 18.41 -11.06 -5.91
C GLU A 96 17.03 -10.79 -5.32
N PHE A 97 16.01 -10.80 -6.15
CA PHE A 97 14.66 -10.53 -5.71
C PHE A 97 13.80 -11.76 -5.52
N ARG A 98 14.38 -12.92 -5.76
CA ARG A 98 13.61 -14.14 -5.66
C ARG A 98 13.07 -14.29 -4.24
N GLY A 99 11.81 -14.59 -4.11
CA GLY A 99 11.20 -14.80 -2.81
C GLY A 99 10.81 -13.53 -2.07
N MET A 100 11.03 -12.35 -2.65
CA MET A 100 10.61 -11.15 -1.95
C MET A 100 9.09 -11.05 -1.92
N GLY A 101 8.59 -10.39 -0.92
CA GLY A 101 7.18 -10.18 -0.78
C GLY A 101 6.91 -9.07 0.20
N THR A 102 5.66 -8.75 0.38
CA THR A 102 5.28 -7.71 1.32
C THR A 102 3.84 -7.92 1.75
N THR A 103 3.54 -7.51 2.97
CA THR A 103 2.16 -7.34 3.37
C THR A 103 1.71 -5.95 2.94
N LEU A 104 0.42 -5.74 2.93
CA LEU A 104 -0.12 -4.42 2.65
C LEU A 104 -1.40 -4.25 3.45
N VAL A 105 -1.47 -3.20 4.23
CA VAL A 105 -2.69 -2.84 4.93
C VAL A 105 -2.97 -1.39 4.57
N ALA A 106 -4.18 -1.11 4.15
CA ALA A 106 -4.54 0.24 3.76
C ALA A 106 -5.87 0.62 4.37
N ALA A 107 -6.00 1.88 4.70
CA ALA A 107 -7.24 2.44 5.22
C ALA A 107 -7.61 3.63 4.34
N LEU A 108 -8.83 3.62 3.85
CA LEU A 108 -9.37 4.75 3.12
C LEU A 108 -10.40 5.42 4.01
N VAL A 109 -10.17 6.67 4.33
CA VAL A 109 -11.07 7.44 5.17
C VAL A 109 -11.79 8.45 4.28
N ARG A 110 -13.11 8.38 4.26
CA ARG A 110 -13.91 9.33 3.49
C ARG A 110 -15.00 9.86 4.39
N GLY A 111 -14.87 11.10 4.81
CA GLY A 111 -15.79 11.66 5.77
C GLY A 111 -15.76 10.86 7.05
N LEU A 112 -16.87 10.26 7.38
CA LEU A 112 -16.96 9.46 8.61
C LEU A 112 -16.84 7.97 8.34
N ARG A 113 -16.56 7.58 7.10
CA ARG A 113 -16.41 6.17 6.76
C ARG A 113 -14.96 5.78 6.71
N VAL A 114 -14.65 4.56 7.12
CA VAL A 114 -13.32 4.01 7.02
C VAL A 114 -13.44 2.64 6.39
N GLU A 115 -12.65 2.41 5.34
CA GLU A 115 -12.62 1.11 4.69
C GLU A 115 -11.21 0.60 4.73
N ILE A 116 -11.06 -0.68 5.02
CA ILE A 116 -9.74 -1.26 5.22
C ILE A 116 -9.58 -2.44 4.29
N VAL A 117 -8.39 -2.55 3.70
CA VAL A 117 -8.03 -3.71 2.93
C VAL A 117 -6.71 -4.23 3.45
N ASN A 118 -6.56 -5.56 3.41
CA ASN A 118 -5.40 -6.19 4.00
C ASN A 118 -5.07 -7.41 3.15
N ILE A 119 -3.86 -7.49 2.61
CA ILE A 119 -3.46 -8.64 1.85
C ILE A 119 -2.04 -9.04 2.18
N GLY A 120 -1.72 -10.24 1.83
CA GLY A 120 -0.36 -10.71 1.87
C GLY A 120 0.13 -11.05 3.22
N ASP A 121 -0.69 -11.41 4.06
CA ASP A 121 -0.26 -11.63 5.30
C ASP A 121 0.62 -12.68 5.31
N SER A 122 1.12 -12.71 5.03
CA SER A 122 1.94 -13.41 5.17
C SER A 122 2.26 -14.41 4.67
N ARG A 123 2.24 -14.55 4.42
CA ARG A 123 2.61 -15.41 4.04
C ARG A 123 2.88 -15.59 3.68
#